data_abdf9e3348aad918ada3b6377cd26d45
#
_entry.id   abdf9e3348aad918ada3b6377cd26d45
#
_cell.length_a   1.000
_cell.length_b   1.000
_cell.length_c   1.000
_cell.angle_alpha   90.00
_cell.angle_beta   90.00
_cell.angle_gamma   90.00
#
_symmetry.space_group_name_H-M   'P 1'
#
loop_
_entity.id
_entity.type
_entity.pdbx_description
1 polymer ?
#
loop_
_entity_poly.entity_id
_entity_poly.type
_entity_poly.pdbx_seq_one_letter_code
_entity_poly.pdbx_strand_id
1 'polypeptide(L)' 'MKHYYDKNNKELNRYVITVPVDGEMWYFKRYAKTEKEAKADFIPFLYMAYKVFVKPDDVTVTEDPSFPIAYNG' A
#
# COMPACT_ATOMS: atom_id res chain seq x y z
N MET A 1 -7.29 11.16 -18.16
CA MET A 1 -6.60 10.33 -17.17
C MET A 1 -6.98 10.77 -15.78
N LYS A 2 -7.35 9.84 -14.94
CA LYS A 2 -7.69 10.14 -13.55
C LYS A 2 -6.52 9.78 -12.64
N HIS A 3 -6.41 10.53 -11.56
CA HIS A 3 -5.39 10.30 -10.55
C HIS A 3 -6.06 10.31 -9.19
N TYR A 4 -5.47 9.62 -8.24
CA TYR A 4 -5.96 9.63 -6.88
C TYR A 4 -5.31 10.77 -6.10
N TYR A 5 -6.11 11.46 -5.30
CA TYR A 5 -5.66 12.62 -4.54
C TYR A 5 -6.08 12.47 -3.09
N ASP A 6 -5.28 13.01 -2.19
CA ASP A 6 -5.67 13.07 -0.80
C ASP A 6 -6.58 14.29 -0.58
N LYS A 7 -7.02 14.49 0.66
CA LYS A 7 -7.91 15.60 1.00
C LYS A 7 -7.27 16.98 0.79
N ASN A 8 -5.96 17.02 0.64
CA ASN A 8 -5.23 18.25 0.40
C ASN A 8 -4.87 18.46 -1.07
N ASN A 9 -5.50 17.69 -1.95
CA ASN A 9 -5.25 17.73 -3.39
C ASN A 9 -3.85 17.32 -3.80
N LYS A 10 -3.20 16.52 -3.00
CA LYS A 10 -1.87 16.00 -3.36
C LYS A 10 -2.03 14.65 -4.02
N GLU A 11 -1.41 14.50 -5.17
CA GLU A 11 -1.51 13.26 -5.93
C GLU A 11 -0.89 12.09 -5.19
N LEU A 12 -1.61 10.96 -5.19
CA LEU A 12 -1.17 9.75 -4.52
C LEU A 12 -0.60 8.76 -5.52
N ASN A 13 0.38 8.00 -5.09
CA ASN A 13 0.90 6.86 -5.83
C ASN A 13 0.25 5.58 -5.32
N ARG A 14 0.19 4.57 -6.18
CA ARG A 14 -0.31 3.27 -5.76
C ARG A 14 0.86 2.34 -5.51
N TYR A 15 0.81 1.65 -4.38
CA TYR A 15 1.85 0.72 -3.99
C TYR A 15 1.29 -0.67 -3.83
N VAL A 16 2.09 -1.66 -4.17
CA VAL A 16 1.81 -3.06 -3.87
C VAL A 16 2.56 -3.40 -2.60
N ILE A 17 1.83 -3.88 -1.61
CA ILE A 17 2.42 -4.25 -0.33
C ILE A 17 2.33 -5.76 -0.20
N THR A 18 3.46 -6.37 0.12
CA THR A 18 3.57 -7.82 0.25
C THR A 18 4.01 -8.14 1.67
N VAL A 19 3.29 -9.05 2.32
CA VAL A 19 3.62 -9.47 3.69
C VAL A 19 3.49 -10.98 3.81
N PRO A 20 4.38 -11.63 4.57
CA PRO A 20 4.23 -13.05 4.87
C PRO A 20 3.27 -13.24 6.04
N VAL A 21 2.29 -14.10 5.87
CA VAL A 21 1.33 -14.42 6.93
C VAL A 21 1.17 -15.94 6.96
N ASP A 22 1.60 -16.56 8.05
CA ASP A 22 1.46 -18.01 8.25
C ASP A 22 1.97 -18.85 7.08
N GLY A 23 3.14 -18.47 6.55
CA GLY A 23 3.75 -19.21 5.44
C GLY A 23 3.21 -18.86 4.07
N GLU A 24 2.30 -17.93 4.00
CA GLU A 24 1.74 -17.45 2.73
C GLU A 24 2.13 -16.00 2.50
N MET A 25 2.16 -15.61 1.24
CA MET A 25 2.42 -14.22 0.89
C MET A 25 1.09 -13.54 0.56
N TRP A 26 0.78 -12.50 1.30
CA TRP A 26 -0.42 -11.70 1.05
C TRP A 26 -0.04 -10.43 0.30
N TYR A 27 -0.89 -10.03 -0.66
CA TYR A 27 -0.67 -8.88 -1.51
C TYR A 27 -1.80 -7.89 -1.35
N PHE A 28 -1.45 -6.62 -1.17
CA PHE A 28 -2.43 -5.54 -1.03
C PHE A 28 -2.01 -4.37 -1.90
N LYS A 29 -2.98 -3.55 -2.29
CA LYS A 29 -2.71 -2.31 -2.98
C LYS A 29 -3.17 -1.15 -2.12
N ARG A 30 -2.33 -0.14 -2.01
CA ARG A 30 -2.61 1.02 -1.18
C ARG A 30 -2.17 2.30 -1.87
N TYR A 31 -2.86 3.38 -1.58
CA TYR A 31 -2.53 4.68 -2.10
C TYR A 31 -1.87 5.49 -1.01
N ALA A 32 -0.74 6.10 -1.32
CA ALA A 32 -0.01 6.93 -0.38
C ALA A 32 0.91 7.86 -1.16
N LYS A 33 1.47 8.85 -0.48
CA LYS A 33 2.40 9.78 -1.10
C LYS A 33 3.78 9.16 -1.27
N THR A 34 4.18 8.31 -0.36
CA THR A 34 5.50 7.69 -0.36
C THR A 34 5.40 6.24 0.10
N GLU A 35 6.44 5.46 -0.20
CA GLU A 35 6.54 4.10 0.30
C GLU A 35 6.50 4.05 1.81
N LYS A 36 7.19 4.99 2.45
CA LYS A 36 7.25 5.03 3.91
C LYS A 36 5.88 5.22 4.51
N GLU A 37 5.06 6.12 3.95
CA GLU A 37 3.70 6.32 4.41
C GLU A 37 2.85 5.10 4.18
N ALA A 38 2.99 4.47 3.02
CA ALA A 38 2.22 3.27 2.71
C ALA A 38 2.49 2.18 3.74
N LYS A 39 3.77 1.96 4.07
CA LYS A 39 4.15 0.97 5.06
C LYS A 39 3.65 1.34 6.45
N ALA A 40 3.83 2.59 6.85
CA ALA A 40 3.43 3.04 8.19
C ALA A 40 1.93 2.93 8.42
N ASP A 41 1.15 3.19 7.38
CA ASP A 41 -0.31 3.10 7.48
C ASP A 41 -0.81 1.67 7.41
N PHE A 42 -0.09 0.83 6.67
CA PHE A 42 -0.54 -0.54 6.43
C PHE A 42 -0.39 -1.44 7.65
N ILE A 43 0.67 -1.28 8.41
CA ILE A 43 0.94 -2.14 9.56
C ILE A 43 -0.22 -2.12 10.57
N PRO A 44 -0.68 -0.95 11.04
CA PRO A 44 -1.83 -0.93 11.95
C PRO A 44 -3.12 -1.38 11.28
N PHE A 45 -3.28 -1.10 9.99
CA PHE A 45 -4.44 -1.58 9.26
C PHE A 45 -4.52 -3.11 9.29
N LEU A 46 -3.41 -3.77 9.02
CA LEU A 46 -3.37 -5.23 9.00
C LEU A 46 -3.76 -5.82 10.35
N TYR A 47 -3.27 -5.23 11.41
CA TYR A 47 -3.63 -5.66 12.76
C TYR A 47 -5.12 -5.44 13.04
N MET A 48 -5.64 -4.25 12.69
CA MET A 48 -7.03 -3.91 12.98
C MET A 48 -8.00 -4.75 12.16
N ALA A 49 -7.69 -4.97 10.90
CA ALA A 49 -8.60 -5.68 9.99
C ALA A 49 -8.52 -7.20 10.13
N TYR A 50 -7.32 -7.74 10.36
CA TYR A 50 -7.10 -9.19 10.32
C TYR A 50 -6.50 -9.73 11.60
N LYS A 51 -6.18 -8.88 12.56
CA LYS A 51 -5.49 -9.28 13.79
C LYS A 51 -4.13 -9.92 13.52
N VAL A 52 -3.49 -9.50 12.45
CA VAL A 52 -2.17 -9.97 12.06
C VAL A 52 -1.15 -8.88 12.39
N PHE A 53 -0.15 -9.24 13.17
CA PHE A 53 0.94 -8.33 13.50
C PHE A 53 2.18 -8.70 12.69
N VAL A 54 2.73 -7.72 11.98
CA VAL A 54 3.94 -7.91 11.20
C VAL A 54 4.95 -6.84 11.58
N LYS A 55 6.22 -7.19 11.47
CA LYS A 55 7.30 -6.23 11.71
C LYS A 55 7.52 -5.40 10.46
N PRO A 56 7.96 -4.14 10.61
CA PRO A 56 8.25 -3.32 9.44
C PRO A 56 9.21 -3.98 8.45
N ASP A 57 10.19 -4.73 8.94
CA ASP A 57 11.17 -5.38 8.08
C ASP A 57 10.57 -6.51 7.23
N ASP A 58 9.42 -7.03 7.62
CA ASP A 58 8.75 -8.10 6.88
C ASP A 58 7.79 -7.55 5.82
N VAL A 59 7.57 -6.24 5.81
CA VAL A 59 6.66 -5.60 4.87
C VAL A 59 7.46 -5.08 3.70
N THR A 60 7.12 -5.56 2.50
CA THR A 60 7.74 -5.09 1.26
C THR A 60 6.77 -4.18 0.54
N VAL A 61 7.21 -2.98 0.21
CA VAL A 61 6.40 -2.00 -0.50
C VAL A 61 7.07 -1.68 -1.82
N THR A 62 6.32 -1.84 -2.91
CA THR A 62 6.83 -1.57 -4.25
C THR A 62 5.82 -0.69 -4.98
N GLU A 63 6.29 0.34 -5.66
CA GLU A 63 5.41 1.17 -6.45
C GLU A 63 4.81 0.34 -7.58
N ASP A 64 3.50 0.45 -7.78
CA ASP A 64 2.80 -0.28 -8.82
C ASP A 64 3.12 0.37 -10.17
N PRO A 65 3.84 -0.31 -11.04
CA PRO A 65 4.27 0.30 -12.31
C PRO A 65 3.11 0.52 -13.29
N SER A 66 1.98 -0.14 -13.08
CA SER A 66 0.82 0.05 -13.95
C SER A 66 0.01 1.29 -13.60
N PHE A 67 0.23 1.87 -12.43
CA PHE A 67 -0.41 3.11 -12.01
C PHE A 67 0.50 4.27 -12.39
N PRO A 68 0.05 5.34 -12.96
CA PRO A 68 -1.33 5.76 -13.24
C PRO A 68 -1.89 5.23 -14.56
N ILE A 69 -1.16 4.44 -15.29
CA ILE A 69 -1.63 3.93 -16.59
C ILE A 69 -2.92 3.14 -16.43
N ALA A 70 -2.97 2.28 -15.43
CA ALA A 70 -4.15 1.47 -15.16
C ALA A 70 -5.34 2.32 -14.72
N TYR A 71 -5.09 3.56 -14.36
CA TYR A 71 -6.11 4.47 -13.85
C TYR A 71 -6.40 5.58 -14.85
N ASN A 72 -6.35 5.25 -16.08
CA ASN A 72 -6.61 6.18 -17.14
C ASN A 72 -8.11 6.21 -17.36
N GLY A 73 -8.69 7.32 -17.06
CA GLY A 73 -10.13 7.42 -17.17
C GLY A 73 -10.58 8.17 -18.38
#